data_bf7f92153d09f9b16eba4275b6908dba
#
_entry.id   bf7f92153d09f9b16eba4275b6908dba
#
_cell.length_a   1.000
_cell.length_b   1.000
_cell.length_c   1.000
_cell.angle_alpha   90.00
_cell.angle_beta   90.00
_cell.angle_gamma   90.00
#
_symmetry.space_group_name_H-M   'P 1'
#
loop_
_entity.id
_entity.type
_entity.pdbx_description
1 polymer ?
#
loop_
_entity_poly.entity_id
_entity_poly.type
_entity_poly.pdbx_seq_one_letter_code
_entity_poly.pdbx_strand_id
1 'polypeptide(L)'
;MILIDVEVPSMNRVYDFSLEETVPVSMILEEIIQLVSQKEQCSLAGDRSTLVLCDVFSGRILDPGRTLMEYGIENGGKLLLL
;
A
#
# COMPACT_ATOMS: atom_id res chain seq x y z
N MET A 1 8.83 -4.80 -11.26
CA MET A 1 8.01 -4.97 -10.03
C MET A 1 8.89 -5.24 -8.84
N ILE A 2 8.46 -4.79 -7.68
CA ILE A 2 9.20 -4.96 -6.43
C ILE A 2 8.32 -5.65 -5.40
N LEU A 3 8.94 -6.39 -4.49
CA LEU A 3 8.25 -7.05 -3.39
C LEU A 3 8.20 -6.09 -2.20
N ILE A 4 6.99 -5.83 -1.71
CA ILE A 4 6.75 -4.89 -0.62
C ILE A 4 5.86 -5.56 0.43
N ASP A 5 6.23 -5.40 1.69
CA ASP A 5 5.37 -5.80 2.80
C ASP A 5 4.40 -4.66 3.10
N VAL A 6 3.12 -4.95 3.12
CA VAL A 6 2.09 -3.97 3.47
C VAL A 6 1.41 -4.40 4.76
N GLU A 7 1.57 -3.59 5.79
CA GLU A 7 0.89 -3.81 7.06
C GLU A 7 -0.43 -3.07 7.08
N VAL A 8 -1.48 -3.77 7.50
CA VAL A 8 -2.82 -3.21 7.65
C VAL A 8 -3.18 -3.26 9.13
N PRO A 9 -2.85 -2.22 9.91
CA PRO A 9 -3.04 -2.26 11.36
C PRO A 9 -4.47 -2.49 11.81
N SER A 10 -5.44 -1.96 11.07
CA SER A 10 -6.85 -2.14 11.41
C SER A 10 -7.28 -3.61 11.37
N MET A 11 -6.56 -4.44 10.65
CA MET A 11 -6.84 -5.88 10.52
C MET A 11 -5.79 -6.72 11.23
N ASN A 12 -4.77 -6.08 11.79
CA ASN A 12 -3.64 -6.76 12.43
C ASN A 12 -2.99 -7.79 11.51
N ARG A 13 -2.79 -7.42 10.25
CA ARG A 13 -2.25 -8.30 9.20
C ARG A 13 -1.14 -7.62 8.44
N VAL A 14 -0.22 -8.46 7.92
CA VAL A 14 0.84 -8.04 7.02
C VAL A 14 0.75 -8.92 5.78
N TYR A 15 0.80 -8.29 4.61
CA TYR A 15 0.74 -8.99 3.33
C TYR A 15 1.96 -8.66 2.48
N ASP A 16 2.42 -9.65 1.73
CA ASP A 16 3.48 -9.45 0.74
C ASP A 16 2.83 -9.20 -0.62
N PHE A 17 3.20 -8.08 -1.23
CA PHE A 17 2.71 -7.73 -2.56
C PHE A 17 3.86 -7.56 -3.53
N SER A 18 3.60 -7.95 -4.78
CA SER A 18 4.45 -7.59 -5.90
C SER A 18 3.83 -6.36 -6.56
N LEU A 19 4.49 -5.21 -6.44
CA LEU A 19 3.93 -3.94 -6.88
C LEU A 19 4.78 -3.32 -7.98
N GLU A 20 4.11 -2.62 -8.92
CA GLU A 20 4.78 -1.91 -9.99
C GLU A 20 5.18 -0.52 -9.51
N GLU A 21 6.48 -0.28 -9.42
CA GLU A 21 7.03 0.98 -8.87
C GLU A 21 6.87 2.18 -9.78
N THR A 22 6.47 1.98 -11.04
CA THR A 22 6.34 3.06 -12.01
C THR A 22 4.93 3.59 -12.18
N VAL A 23 3.94 2.97 -11.53
CA VAL A 23 2.55 3.45 -11.57
C VAL A 23 2.26 4.36 -10.38
N PRO A 24 1.26 5.27 -10.50
CA PRO A 24 0.92 6.15 -9.39
C PRO A 24 0.50 5.38 -8.14
N VAL A 25 0.82 5.93 -6.98
CA VAL A 25 0.45 5.34 -5.69
C VAL A 25 -1.06 5.13 -5.58
N SER A 26 -1.86 6.01 -6.18
CA SER A 26 -3.33 5.84 -6.19
C SER A 26 -3.76 4.51 -6.80
N MET A 27 -3.09 4.07 -7.86
CA MET A 27 -3.38 2.78 -8.49
C MET A 27 -2.92 1.62 -7.63
N ILE A 28 -1.77 1.77 -7.00
CA ILE A 28 -1.24 0.77 -6.07
C ILE A 28 -2.19 0.61 -4.88
N LEU A 29 -2.67 1.71 -4.33
CA LEU A 29 -3.61 1.71 -3.22
C LEU A 29 -4.89 0.94 -3.57
N GLU A 30 -5.46 1.21 -4.76
CA GLU A 30 -6.65 0.49 -5.23
C GLU A 30 -6.39 -1.01 -5.34
N GLU A 31 -5.25 -1.38 -5.90
CA GLU A 31 -4.89 -2.79 -6.04
C GLU A 31 -4.74 -3.48 -4.68
N ILE A 32 -4.09 -2.82 -3.73
CA ILE A 32 -3.93 -3.37 -2.38
C ILE A 32 -5.28 -3.56 -1.71
N ILE A 33 -6.15 -2.55 -1.77
CA ILE A 33 -7.49 -2.62 -1.17
C ILE A 33 -8.27 -3.78 -1.75
N GLN A 34 -8.23 -3.93 -3.08
CA GLN A 34 -8.95 -4.98 -3.77
C GLN A 34 -8.45 -6.37 -3.37
N LEU A 35 -7.13 -6.56 -3.34
CA LEU A 35 -6.54 -7.85 -2.99
C LEU A 35 -6.77 -8.21 -1.52
N VAL A 36 -6.66 -7.25 -0.62
CA VAL A 36 -6.91 -7.49 0.80
C VAL A 36 -8.38 -7.86 1.03
N SER A 37 -9.29 -7.15 0.37
CA SER A 37 -10.72 -7.44 0.48
C SER A 37 -11.04 -8.84 0.01
N GLN A 38 -10.42 -9.30 -1.07
CA GLN A 38 -10.60 -10.64 -1.59
C GLN A 38 -10.06 -11.70 -0.63
N LYS A 39 -8.86 -11.50 -0.09
CA LYS A 39 -8.23 -12.46 0.82
C LYS A 39 -9.00 -12.63 2.12
N GLU A 40 -9.53 -11.55 2.65
CA GLU A 40 -10.26 -11.56 3.91
C GLU A 40 -11.74 -11.78 3.72
N GLN A 41 -12.21 -11.85 2.49
CA GLN A 41 -13.63 -12.02 2.13
C GLN A 41 -14.52 -10.97 2.79
N CYS A 42 -14.00 -9.75 2.92
CA CYS A 42 -14.72 -8.63 3.50
C CYS A 42 -14.29 -7.34 2.83
N SER A 43 -15.13 -6.31 2.92
CA SER A 43 -14.76 -4.97 2.46
C SER A 43 -13.95 -4.30 3.54
N LEU A 44 -12.92 -3.54 3.14
CA LEU A 44 -12.29 -2.63 4.07
C LEU A 44 -13.30 -1.56 4.44
N ALA A 45 -13.57 -1.43 5.74
CA ALA A 45 -14.60 -0.53 6.24
C ALA A 45 -14.22 0.93 6.00
N GLY A 46 -15.20 1.77 5.74
CA GLY A 46 -15.04 3.21 5.64
C GLY A 46 -14.84 3.71 4.23
N ASP A 47 -14.56 5.00 4.15
CA ASP A 47 -14.38 5.70 2.89
C ASP A 47 -12.95 5.49 2.38
N ARG A 48 -12.83 4.93 1.17
CA ARG A 48 -11.53 4.70 0.54
C ARG A 48 -10.73 5.98 0.35
N SER A 49 -11.40 7.12 0.24
CA SER A 49 -10.71 8.40 0.06
C SER A 49 -9.90 8.81 1.29
N THR A 50 -10.16 8.19 2.45
CA THR A 50 -9.41 8.47 3.68
C THR A 50 -8.22 7.54 3.89
N LEU A 51 -8.10 6.50 3.07
CA LEU A 51 -7.00 5.55 3.19
C LEU A 51 -5.73 6.12 2.56
N VAL A 52 -4.62 5.95 3.25
CA VAL A 52 -3.32 6.42 2.77
C VAL A 52 -2.27 5.34 2.96
N LEU A 53 -1.22 5.41 2.17
CA LEU A 53 -0.04 4.56 2.33
C LEU A 53 1.09 5.37 2.93
N CYS A 54 1.78 4.79 3.90
CA CYS A 54 2.94 5.40 4.53
C CYS A 54 4.16 4.50 4.32
N ASP A 55 5.31 5.12 4.04
CA ASP A 55 6.58 4.41 4.01
C ASP A 55 7.10 4.31 5.45
N VAL A 56 7.22 3.08 5.95
CA VAL A 56 7.63 2.83 7.34
C VAL A 56 9.03 3.36 7.62
N PHE A 57 9.95 3.19 6.67
CA PHE A 57 11.35 3.55 6.89
C PHE A 57 11.59 5.06 6.93
N SER A 58 10.88 5.82 6.10
CA SER A 58 11.03 7.28 6.06
C SER A 58 10.01 8.00 6.91
N GLY A 59 8.93 7.35 7.29
CA GLY A 59 7.81 7.96 8.01
C GLY A 59 6.97 8.89 7.14
N ARG A 60 7.08 8.79 5.82
CA ARG A 60 6.35 9.68 4.90
C ARG A 60 5.02 9.09 4.50
N ILE A 61 4.03 9.96 4.42
CA ILE A 61 2.75 9.63 3.77
C ILE A 61 2.97 9.81 2.27
N LEU A 62 2.61 8.78 1.50
CA LEU A 62 2.83 8.79 0.06
C LEU A 62 1.74 9.58 -0.66
N ASP A 63 2.17 10.48 -1.55
CA ASP A 63 1.26 11.25 -2.38
C ASP A 63 0.68 10.34 -3.45
N PRO A 64 -0.66 10.27 -3.61
CA PRO A 64 -1.28 9.40 -4.60
C PRO A 64 -0.90 9.72 -6.04
N GLY A 65 -0.46 10.94 -6.33
CA GLY A 65 -0.02 11.33 -7.67
C GLY A 65 1.42 10.96 -8.00
N ARG A 66 2.17 10.45 -7.02
CA ARG A 66 3.57 10.07 -7.22
C ARG A 66 3.72 8.56 -7.30
N THR A 67 4.91 8.10 -7.67
CA THR A 67 5.20 6.67 -7.80
C THR A 67 6.13 6.23 -6.67
N LEU A 68 6.19 4.91 -6.43
CA LEU A 68 7.12 4.35 -5.46
C LEU A 68 8.57 4.62 -5.86
N MET A 69 8.84 4.61 -7.16
CA MET A 69 10.18 4.89 -7.69
C MET A 69 10.62 6.31 -7.32
N GLU A 70 9.71 7.29 -7.39
CA GLU A 70 10.01 8.68 -7.03
C GLU A 70 10.38 8.82 -5.55
N TYR A 71 9.86 7.96 -4.70
CA TYR A 71 10.20 7.94 -3.27
C TYR A 71 11.44 7.11 -2.95
N GLY A 72 12.01 6.45 -3.95
CA GLY A 72 13.16 5.58 -3.73
C GLY A 72 12.82 4.28 -3.01
N ILE A 73 11.58 3.86 -3.06
CA ILE A 73 11.15 2.61 -2.42
C ILE A 73 11.56 1.45 -3.30
N GLU A 74 12.28 0.50 -2.72
CA GLU A 74 12.89 -0.61 -3.42
C GLU A 74 12.34 -1.94 -2.91
N ASN A 75 12.83 -3.01 -3.55
CA ASN A 75 12.52 -4.37 -3.15
C ASN A 75 12.82 -4.57 -1.65
N GLY A 76 11.89 -5.13 -0.91
CA GLY A 76 12.04 -5.31 0.54
C GLY A 76 11.50 -4.13 1.35
N GLY A 77 10.93 -3.11 0.71
CA GLY A 77 10.32 -1.98 1.42
C GLY A 77 9.11 -2.42 2.24
N LYS A 78 8.69 -1.53 3.13
CA LYS A 78 7.56 -1.79 4.01
C LYS A 78 6.62 -0.58 4.04
N LEU A 79 5.34 -0.84 3.81
CA LEU A 79 4.32 0.21 3.80
C LEU A 79 3.26 -0.06 4.86
N LEU A 80 2.62 1.01 5.33
CA LEU A 80 1.45 0.94 6.19
C LEU A 80 0.23 1.44 5.42
N LEU A 81 -0.86 0.69 5.48
CA LEU A 81 -2.15 1.12 4.98
C LEU A 81 -2.99 1.61 6.16
N LEU A 82 -3.23 2.92 6.17
CA LEU A 82 -3.95 3.57 7.27
C LEU A 82 -5.30 4.10 6.84
#